data_b779b238527ebcd738522409180f1729
#
_entry.id   b779b238527ebcd738522409180f1729
#
_cell.length_a   1.000
_cell.length_b   1.000
_cell.length_c   1.000
_cell.angle_alpha   90.00
_cell.angle_beta   90.00
_cell.angle_gamma   90.00
#
_symmetry.space_group_name_H-M   'P 1'
#
loop_
_entity.id
_entity.type
_entity.pdbx_description
1 polymer ?
#
loop_
_entity_poly.entity_id
_entity_poly.type
_entity_poly.pdbx_seq_one_letter_code
_entity_poly.pdbx_strand_id
1 'polypeptide(L)'
;MTSKLDIEKALPVAVTSDGQIYVEQEKIPRETFRRRMEIEKNRNPNLSIVLRADTKSEHGDFVFVLDQLKSVGISKIGIATEAKSQSKE
;
A
#
# COMPACT_ATOMS: atom_id res chain seq x y z
N MET A 1 -2.71 -4.18 -22.14
CA MET A 1 -3.23 -5.05 -21.73
C MET A 1 -2.79 -5.56 -20.45
N THR A 2 -1.73 -5.47 -20.19
CA THR A 2 -1.19 -6.09 -19.10
C THR A 2 -1.37 -5.36 -17.82
N SER A 3 -1.67 -4.08 -17.84
CA SER A 3 -1.77 -3.35 -16.60
C SER A 3 -2.89 -3.86 -15.71
N LYS A 4 -3.96 -4.35 -16.31
CA LYS A 4 -4.97 -4.89 -15.51
C LYS A 4 -4.52 -6.09 -14.76
N LEU A 5 -3.76 -6.94 -15.37
CA LEU A 5 -3.27 -8.11 -14.72
C LEU A 5 -2.36 -7.77 -13.57
N ASP A 6 -1.59 -6.71 -13.73
CA ASP A 6 -0.68 -6.31 -12.67
C ASP A 6 -1.44 -5.86 -11.44
N ILE A 7 -2.55 -5.17 -11.65
CA ILE A 7 -3.33 -4.73 -10.53
C ILE A 7 -3.91 -5.89 -9.75
N GLU A 8 -4.34 -6.91 -10.47
CA GLU A 8 -4.90 -8.07 -9.80
C GLU A 8 -3.87 -8.81 -8.99
N LYS A 9 -2.63 -8.74 -9.43
CA LYS A 9 -1.58 -9.43 -8.72
C LYS A 9 -0.88 -8.57 -7.72
N ALA A 10 -1.29 -7.31 -7.60
CA ALA A 10 -0.62 -6.40 -6.70
C ALA A 10 -0.95 -6.75 -5.26
N LEU A 11 0.04 -6.55 -4.41
CA LEU A 11 -0.14 -6.78 -3.00
C LEU A 11 -0.86 -5.59 -2.40
N PRO A 12 -1.99 -5.79 -1.76
CA PRO A 12 -2.73 -4.65 -1.20
C PRO A 12 -2.16 -4.22 0.14
N VAL A 13 -1.93 -2.92 0.26
CA VAL A 13 -1.47 -2.32 1.50
C VAL A 13 -2.48 -1.21 1.82
N ALA A 14 -3.01 -1.22 3.01
CA ALA A 14 -4.04 -0.25 3.39
C ALA A 14 -3.61 0.58 4.59
N VAL A 15 -4.01 1.85 4.57
CA VAL A 15 -3.77 2.75 5.68
C VAL A 15 -5.14 3.20 6.16
N THR A 16 -5.44 2.97 7.42
CA THR A 16 -6.74 3.31 7.96
C THR A 16 -6.76 4.74 8.48
N SER A 17 -7.94 5.21 8.85
CA SER A 17 -8.07 6.58 9.30
C SER A 17 -7.32 6.84 10.59
N ASP A 18 -7.10 5.82 11.40
CA ASP A 18 -6.36 6.00 12.64
C ASP A 18 -4.89 5.59 12.51
N GLY A 19 -4.40 5.49 11.29
CA GLY A 19 -2.97 5.29 11.08
C GLY A 19 -2.48 3.86 11.15
N GLN A 20 -3.38 2.91 11.15
CA GLN A 20 -2.98 1.50 11.15
C GLN A 20 -2.64 1.08 9.73
N ILE A 21 -1.70 0.16 9.61
CA ILE A 21 -1.26 -0.33 8.32
C ILE A 21 -1.60 -1.81 8.22
N TYR A 22 -2.22 -2.18 7.10
CA TYR A 22 -2.56 -3.57 6.84
C TYR A 22 -1.92 -4.01 5.55
N VAL A 23 -1.34 -5.21 5.55
CA VAL A 23 -0.84 -5.82 4.34
C VAL A 23 -1.70 -7.04 4.11
N GLU A 24 -2.43 -7.03 3.00
CA GLU A 24 -3.47 -7.99 2.73
C GLU A 24 -4.53 -7.87 3.83
N GLN A 25 -4.66 -8.55 4.76
CA GLN A 25 -5.62 -8.33 5.81
C GLN A 25 -4.98 -8.44 7.16
N GLU A 26 -3.68 -8.35 7.15
CA GLU A 26 -2.90 -8.53 8.36
C GLU A 26 -2.40 -7.18 8.86
N LYS A 27 -2.67 -6.86 10.11
CA LYS A 27 -2.21 -5.61 10.68
C LYS A 27 -0.72 -5.69 10.93
N ILE A 28 0.02 -4.71 10.45
CA ILE A 28 1.47 -4.69 10.54
C ILE A 28 1.90 -3.47 11.32
N PRO A 29 2.67 -3.64 12.39
CA PRO A 29 3.19 -2.48 13.12
C PRO A 29 4.11 -1.66 12.25
N ARG A 30 4.15 -0.34 12.50
CA ARG A 30 5.01 0.52 11.71
C ARG A 30 6.46 0.09 11.78
N GLU A 31 6.88 -0.37 12.95
CA GLU A 31 8.28 -0.72 13.15
C GLU A 31 8.72 -1.89 12.30
N THR A 32 7.79 -2.75 11.91
CA THR A 32 8.15 -3.91 11.14
C THR A 32 7.68 -3.85 9.69
N PHE A 33 7.01 -2.77 9.32
CA PHE A 33 6.46 -2.66 7.98
C PHE A 33 7.55 -2.74 6.91
N ARG A 34 8.65 -2.02 7.12
CA ARG A 34 9.72 -2.03 6.14
C ARG A 34 10.28 -3.43 5.96
N ARG A 35 10.47 -4.13 7.08
CA ARG A 35 10.99 -5.48 7.01
C ARG A 35 10.05 -6.39 6.25
N ARG A 36 8.76 -6.24 6.48
CA ARG A 36 7.78 -7.04 5.77
C ARG A 36 7.86 -6.77 4.28
N MET A 37 8.06 -5.52 3.90
CA MET A 37 8.15 -5.17 2.50
C MET A 37 9.44 -5.71 1.88
N GLU A 38 10.52 -5.73 2.64
CA GLU A 38 11.76 -6.32 2.16
C GLU A 38 11.58 -7.79 1.85
N ILE A 39 10.88 -8.50 2.72
CA ILE A 39 10.62 -9.90 2.51
C ILE A 39 9.78 -10.12 1.26
N GLU A 40 8.74 -9.32 1.09
CA GLU A 40 7.89 -9.46 -0.07
C GLU A 40 8.64 -9.17 -1.36
N LYS A 41 9.48 -8.14 -1.33
CA LYS A 41 10.25 -7.78 -2.50
C LYS A 41 11.26 -8.86 -2.85
N ASN A 42 11.86 -9.48 -1.84
CA ASN A 42 12.81 -10.56 -2.10
C ASN A 42 12.14 -11.77 -2.71
N ARG A 43 10.91 -12.04 -2.30
CA ARG A 43 10.18 -13.15 -2.88
C ARG A 43 9.78 -12.87 -4.30
N ASN A 44 9.51 -11.63 -4.61
CA ASN A 44 9.00 -11.27 -5.92
C ASN A 44 9.65 -9.98 -6.37
N PRO A 45 10.76 -10.05 -7.10
CA PRO A 45 11.46 -8.83 -7.53
C PRO A 45 10.61 -7.90 -8.38
N ASN A 46 9.54 -8.43 -8.98
CA ASN A 46 8.63 -7.59 -9.77
C ASN A 46 7.40 -7.20 -8.98
N LEU A 47 7.52 -7.16 -7.67
CA LEU A 47 6.40 -6.87 -6.80
C LEU A 47 5.72 -5.56 -7.15
N SER A 48 4.40 -5.61 -7.23
CA SER A 48 3.57 -4.43 -7.40
C SER A 48 2.75 -4.25 -6.13
N ILE A 49 2.52 -3.01 -5.77
CA ILE A 49 1.75 -2.68 -4.58
C ILE A 49 0.55 -1.84 -5.00
N VAL A 50 -0.60 -2.12 -4.44
CA VAL A 50 -1.70 -1.19 -4.54
C VAL A 50 -1.91 -0.62 -3.14
N LEU A 51 -1.67 0.67 -3.02
CA LEU A 51 -1.75 1.35 -1.73
C LEU A 51 -3.12 2.00 -1.61
N ARG A 52 -3.88 1.58 -0.63
CA ARG A 52 -5.21 2.13 -0.40
C ARG A 52 -5.18 2.94 0.86
N ALA A 53 -5.61 4.17 0.77
CA ALA A 53 -5.64 5.05 1.93
C ALA A 53 -7.06 5.50 2.16
N ASP A 54 -7.49 5.41 3.40
CA ASP A 54 -8.78 5.92 3.79
C ASP A 54 -8.73 7.44 3.60
N THR A 55 -9.80 8.04 3.12
CA THR A 55 -9.80 9.48 2.88
C THR A 55 -9.59 10.27 4.16
N LYS A 56 -9.87 9.67 5.29
CA LYS A 56 -9.66 10.33 6.56
C LYS A 56 -8.33 10.01 7.20
N SER A 57 -7.49 9.26 6.51
CA SER A 57 -6.18 8.98 7.06
C SER A 57 -5.33 10.23 7.00
N GLU A 58 -4.36 10.33 7.90
CA GLU A 58 -3.49 11.48 7.93
C GLU A 58 -2.48 11.41 6.82
N HIS A 59 -2.18 12.56 6.27
CA HIS A 59 -1.22 12.64 5.18
C HIS A 59 0.12 12.04 5.60
N GLY A 60 0.54 12.31 6.84
CA GLY A 60 1.80 11.79 7.32
C GLY A 60 1.87 10.27 7.32
N ASP A 61 0.75 9.63 7.62
CA ASP A 61 0.72 8.17 7.63
C ASP A 61 0.88 7.62 6.21
N PHE A 62 0.24 8.28 5.27
CA PHE A 62 0.34 7.90 3.88
C PHE A 62 1.78 8.06 3.38
N VAL A 63 2.39 9.19 3.71
CA VAL A 63 3.74 9.47 3.27
C VAL A 63 4.72 8.49 3.91
N PHE A 64 4.49 8.14 5.16
CA PHE A 64 5.35 7.17 5.83
C PHE A 64 5.38 5.86 5.05
N VAL A 65 4.19 5.35 4.71
CA VAL A 65 4.10 4.09 4.00
C VAL A 65 4.79 4.19 2.63
N LEU A 66 4.50 5.27 1.93
CA LEU A 66 5.06 5.45 0.60
C LEU A 66 6.59 5.51 0.66
N ASP A 67 7.13 6.22 1.67
CA ASP A 67 8.56 6.31 1.82
C ASP A 67 9.19 4.94 2.11
N GLN A 68 8.53 4.14 2.93
CA GLN A 68 9.06 2.83 3.23
C GLN A 68 9.09 1.95 1.98
N LEU A 69 8.04 2.03 1.17
CA LEU A 69 7.99 1.25 -0.05
C LEU A 69 9.12 1.65 -0.99
N LYS A 70 9.34 2.94 -1.13
CA LYS A 70 10.40 3.41 -2.01
C LYS A 70 11.77 3.06 -1.49
N SER A 71 11.96 3.10 -0.18
CA SER A 71 13.27 2.80 0.37
C SER A 71 13.64 1.34 0.19
N VAL A 72 12.67 0.48 0.04
CA VAL A 72 12.92 -0.94 -0.18
C VAL A 72 13.16 -1.21 -1.67
N GLY A 73 12.91 -0.23 -2.51
CA GLY A 73 13.13 -0.41 -3.94
C GLY A 73 11.90 -0.83 -4.72
N ILE A 74 10.74 -0.67 -4.12
CA ILE A 74 9.50 -1.01 -4.80
C ILE A 74 9.07 0.21 -5.60
N SER A 75 8.98 0.09 -6.91
CA SER A 75 8.62 1.21 -7.75
C SER A 75 7.25 1.06 -8.38
N LYS A 76 6.70 -0.13 -8.41
CA LYS A 76 5.40 -0.33 -9.03
C LYS A 76 4.31 -0.16 -7.99
N ILE A 77 3.91 1.07 -7.77
CA ILE A 77 2.96 1.41 -6.74
C ILE A 77 1.77 2.12 -7.35
N GLY A 78 0.61 1.52 -7.22
CA GLY A 78 -0.62 2.16 -7.61
C GLY A 78 -1.29 2.69 -6.36
N ILE A 79 -1.91 3.83 -6.46
CA ILE A 79 -2.55 4.46 -5.32
C ILE A 79 -4.04 4.54 -5.56
N ALA A 80 -4.81 4.07 -4.57
CA ALA A 80 -6.25 4.14 -4.63
C ALA A 80 -6.75 4.71 -3.32
N THR A 81 -7.62 5.68 -3.37
CA THR A 81 -8.18 6.21 -2.15
C THR A 81 -9.60 5.69 -2.00
N GLU A 82 -9.99 5.50 -0.76
CA GLU A 82 -11.34 5.07 -0.48
C GLU A 82 -12.20 6.29 -0.43
N ALA A 83 -12.65 6.69 -1.57
CA ALA A 83 -13.38 7.92 -1.67
C ALA A 83 -14.81 7.68 -2.04
N LYS A 84 -15.42 6.78 -1.36
CA LYS A 84 -16.75 6.43 -1.72
C LYS A 84 -17.70 7.56 -1.60
N SER A 85 -17.40 8.52 -0.82
CA SER A 85 -18.31 9.64 -0.69
C SER A 85 -18.56 10.32 -2.00
N GLN A 86 -17.60 10.32 -2.88
CA GLN A 86 -17.80 10.99 -4.10
C GLN A 86 -18.61 10.22 -5.04
N SER A 87 -18.77 9.01 -4.75
CA SER A 87 -19.56 8.27 -5.68
C SER A 87 -20.99 8.70 -5.60
N LYS A 88 -21.26 9.50 -4.97
CA LYS A 88 -22.33 9.95 -5.06
C LYS A 88 -22.67 10.85 -5.71
N GLU A 89 -22.04 10.94 -6.02
CA GLU A 89 -22.25 11.75 -6.65
C GLU A 89 -22.65 11.81 -7.15
#